data_5d180116ffd8ac43182080834d3404e2
#
_entry.id   5d180116ffd8ac43182080834d3404e2
#
_cell.length_a   1.000
_cell.length_b   1.000
_cell.length_c   1.000
_cell.angle_alpha   90.00
_cell.angle_beta   90.00
_cell.angle_gamma   90.00
#
_symmetry.space_group_name_H-M   'P 1'
#
loop_
_entity.id
_entity.type
_entity.pdbx_description
1 polymer ?
#
loop_
_entity_poly.entity_id
_entity_poly.type
_entity_poly.pdbx_seq_one_letter_code
_entity_poly.pdbx_strand_id
1 'polypeptide(L)'
;GKTAILDAIAVAFGTFVNSTGLARGSVFHRSDVQRIKVRETKTNEMEEVYPLVLEANGVINNEVTHWSRELHKPKGATTTKDTKPLIQYGQDIRKKVVQKVDEILPLISYYGTGRLWGLKKITLNKKQHETSRLSGYIDCLDPLSSYKSFESWYVDICLAELELKIEEIEKNNLDISNNEFTVIRKSIQQAVNHIVEKNTGWKDIVYKKRAETIVAQNETFGELSLMQLSDGIRNMIGLVADIAYRAVKLNPHLENAPKQTPGIVLIDEV
;
A
#
# COMPACT_ATOMS: atom_id res chain seq x y z
N GLY A 1 -7.43 17.41 12.61
CA GLY A 1 -7.36 17.80 11.20
C GLY A 1 -7.67 16.63 10.28
N LYS A 2 -7.60 16.83 8.96
CA LYS A 2 -7.90 15.78 7.97
C LYS A 2 -7.04 14.53 8.17
N THR A 3 -5.72 14.70 8.37
CA THR A 3 -4.76 13.62 8.66
C THR A 3 -5.21 12.74 9.82
N ALA A 4 -5.70 13.35 10.92
CA ALA A 4 -6.14 12.58 12.09
C ALA A 4 -7.34 11.65 11.79
N ILE A 5 -8.20 12.03 10.83
CA ILE A 5 -9.32 11.17 10.39
C ILE A 5 -8.76 9.98 9.59
N LEU A 6 -7.78 10.21 8.71
CA LEU A 6 -7.16 9.14 7.93
C LEU A 6 -6.38 8.18 8.83
N ASP A 7 -5.63 8.70 9.80
CA ASP A 7 -4.94 7.90 10.83
C ASP A 7 -5.94 7.04 11.62
N ALA A 8 -7.06 7.63 12.03
CA ALA A 8 -8.12 6.91 12.74
C ALA A 8 -8.70 5.76 11.89
N ILE A 9 -8.95 5.99 10.60
CA ILE A 9 -9.42 4.94 9.68
C ILE A 9 -8.36 3.85 9.54
N ALA A 10 -7.07 4.20 9.40
CA ALA A 10 -5.99 3.23 9.33
C ALA A 10 -5.91 2.40 10.63
N VAL A 11 -6.07 3.02 11.80
CA VAL A 11 -6.13 2.33 13.09
C VAL A 11 -7.35 1.41 13.15
N ALA A 12 -8.53 1.85 12.67
CA ALA A 12 -9.75 1.04 12.66
C ALA A 12 -9.56 -0.30 11.92
N PHE A 13 -8.87 -0.29 10.78
CA PHE A 13 -8.58 -1.49 9.99
C PHE A 13 -7.32 -2.26 10.40
N GLY A 14 -6.54 -1.74 11.35
CA GLY A 14 -5.26 -2.32 11.72
C GLY A 14 -5.34 -3.79 12.15
N THR A 15 -6.41 -4.21 12.83
CA THR A 15 -6.60 -5.62 13.25
C THR A 15 -6.93 -6.55 12.09
N PHE A 16 -7.66 -6.08 11.07
CA PHE A 16 -7.87 -6.83 9.84
C PHE A 16 -6.52 -7.11 9.16
N VAL A 17 -5.74 -6.08 8.88
CA VAL A 17 -4.44 -6.21 8.21
C VAL A 17 -3.51 -7.15 8.99
N ASN A 18 -3.43 -6.99 10.31
CA ASN A 18 -2.60 -7.83 11.17
C ASN A 18 -3.03 -9.30 11.16
N SER A 19 -4.35 -9.58 11.06
CA SER A 19 -4.90 -10.93 11.04
C SER A 19 -4.65 -11.71 9.76
N THR A 20 -4.26 -11.04 8.66
CA THR A 20 -3.80 -11.68 7.41
C THR A 20 -2.48 -12.44 7.60
N GLY A 21 -1.69 -12.10 8.62
CA GLY A 21 -0.53 -12.83 9.08
C GLY A 21 0.81 -12.43 8.45
N LEU A 22 0.83 -11.60 7.42
CA LEU A 22 2.05 -11.12 6.76
C LEU A 22 2.32 -9.63 6.99
N ALA A 23 1.31 -8.87 7.34
CA ALA A 23 1.38 -7.42 7.46
C ALA A 23 1.15 -6.96 8.90
N ARG A 24 1.68 -5.78 9.23
CA ARG A 24 1.42 -5.13 10.50
C ARG A 24 0.33 -4.09 10.33
N GLY A 25 -0.69 -4.16 11.18
CA GLY A 25 -1.75 -3.17 11.22
C GLY A 25 -1.37 -1.94 12.04
N SER A 26 -2.02 -0.81 11.75
CA SER A 26 -1.86 0.43 12.50
C SER A 26 -2.42 0.32 13.92
N VAL A 27 -1.80 1.06 14.83
CA VAL A 27 -2.16 1.18 16.24
C VAL A 27 -2.15 2.66 16.63
N PHE A 28 -2.74 3.01 17.77
CA PHE A 28 -2.62 4.38 18.28
C PHE A 28 -1.19 4.74 18.63
N HIS A 29 -0.79 5.94 18.27
CA HIS A 29 0.44 6.58 18.68
C HIS A 29 0.17 7.56 19.84
N ARG A 30 1.20 7.88 20.62
CA ARG A 30 1.08 8.84 21.70
C ARG A 30 0.68 10.24 21.22
N SER A 31 1.03 10.59 19.98
CA SER A 31 0.63 11.84 19.34
C SER A 31 -0.88 11.97 19.12
N ASP A 32 -1.62 10.86 19.10
CA ASP A 32 -3.06 10.84 18.84
C ASP A 32 -3.85 11.17 20.10
N VAL A 33 -3.20 11.10 21.26
CA VAL A 33 -3.83 11.35 22.56
C VAL A 33 -4.06 12.84 22.75
N GLN A 34 -5.30 13.21 23.09
CA GLN A 34 -5.66 14.57 23.40
C GLN A 34 -4.87 15.05 24.63
N ARG A 35 -4.37 16.27 24.55
CA ARG A 35 -3.71 16.95 25.68
C ARG A 35 -4.52 18.16 26.09
N ILE A 36 -4.74 18.31 27.38
CA ILE A 36 -5.43 19.44 27.97
C ILE A 36 -4.46 20.24 28.88
N LYS A 37 -4.64 21.57 28.86
CA LYS A 37 -3.88 22.45 29.76
C LYS A 37 -4.47 22.37 31.14
N VAL A 38 -3.61 22.11 32.14
CA VAL A 38 -4.01 22.16 33.54
C VAL A 38 -4.14 23.63 34.00
N ARG A 39 -5.33 24.04 34.44
CA ARG A 39 -5.68 25.47 34.66
C ARG A 39 -4.97 26.17 35.80
N GLU A 40 -4.37 25.45 36.74
CA GLU A 40 -3.94 26.03 38.03
C GLU A 40 -2.42 26.17 38.21
N THR A 41 -1.61 25.84 37.21
CA THR A 41 -0.16 25.95 37.34
C THR A 41 0.39 27.11 36.51
N LYS A 42 1.36 27.85 37.09
CA LYS A 42 2.14 28.88 36.37
C LYS A 42 3.01 28.29 35.27
N THR A 43 3.11 26.97 35.23
CA THR A 43 3.79 26.16 34.21
C THR A 43 2.81 25.72 33.14
N ASN A 44 3.22 25.73 31.86
CA ASN A 44 2.40 25.26 30.74
C ASN A 44 2.33 23.72 30.71
N GLU A 45 1.93 23.11 31.82
CA GLU A 45 1.79 21.65 31.89
C GLU A 45 0.56 21.18 31.14
N MET A 46 0.76 20.13 30.32
CA MET A 46 -0.27 19.50 29.50
C MET A 46 -0.47 18.06 29.97
N GLU A 47 -1.70 17.69 30.29
CA GLU A 47 -2.05 16.32 30.66
C GLU A 47 -2.67 15.57 29.49
N GLU A 48 -2.32 14.30 29.37
CA GLU A 48 -2.89 13.39 28.38
C GLU A 48 -4.21 12.81 28.88
N VAL A 49 -5.23 12.82 28.02
CA VAL A 49 -6.59 12.33 28.35
C VAL A 49 -6.77 10.90 27.88
N TYR A 50 -7.07 10.01 28.82
CA TYR A 50 -7.37 8.59 28.56
C TYR A 50 -8.76 8.23 29.11
N PRO A 51 -9.46 7.22 28.54
CA PRO A 51 -9.05 6.44 27.37
C PRO A 51 -9.16 7.24 26.06
N LEU A 52 -8.28 6.98 25.09
CA LEU A 52 -8.52 7.32 23.70
C LEU A 52 -9.40 6.23 23.09
N VAL A 53 -10.55 6.60 22.53
CA VAL A 53 -11.54 5.67 21.98
C VAL A 53 -11.78 5.97 20.49
N LEU A 54 -11.80 4.93 19.68
CA LEU A 54 -12.19 4.95 18.28
C LEU A 54 -13.32 3.95 18.06
N GLU A 55 -14.45 4.42 17.60
CA GLU A 55 -15.59 3.60 17.19
C GLU A 55 -15.76 3.68 15.68
N ALA A 56 -16.10 2.56 15.06
CA ALA A 56 -16.31 2.47 13.64
C ALA A 56 -17.51 1.55 13.32
N ASN A 57 -18.22 1.92 12.27
CA ASN A 57 -19.30 1.13 11.67
C ASN A 57 -19.00 0.92 10.19
N GLY A 58 -19.24 -0.27 9.70
CA GLY A 58 -19.01 -0.61 8.32
C GLY A 58 -19.64 -1.92 7.91
N VAL A 59 -19.44 -2.31 6.66
CA VAL A 59 -19.90 -3.60 6.15
C VAL A 59 -18.69 -4.53 5.98
N ILE A 60 -18.71 -5.68 6.64
CA ILE A 60 -17.68 -6.70 6.56
C ILE A 60 -18.37 -8.00 6.13
N ASN A 61 -17.93 -8.56 5.02
CA ASN A 61 -18.52 -9.79 4.47
C ASN A 61 -20.05 -9.68 4.29
N ASN A 62 -20.53 -8.54 3.78
CA ASN A 62 -21.96 -8.20 3.59
C ASN A 62 -22.78 -8.03 4.89
N GLU A 63 -22.16 -8.00 6.05
CA GLU A 63 -22.85 -7.78 7.34
C GLU A 63 -22.47 -6.41 7.91
N VAL A 64 -23.49 -5.68 8.38
CA VAL A 64 -23.27 -4.42 9.10
C VAL A 64 -22.62 -4.75 10.45
N THR A 65 -21.43 -4.21 10.65
CA THR A 65 -20.58 -4.51 11.78
C THR A 65 -20.17 -3.24 12.50
N HIS A 66 -20.20 -3.27 13.82
CA HIS A 66 -19.65 -2.25 14.70
C HIS A 66 -18.39 -2.81 15.39
N TRP A 67 -17.35 -1.98 15.52
CA TRP A 67 -16.15 -2.32 16.28
C TRP A 67 -15.54 -1.09 16.92
N SER A 68 -14.74 -1.32 17.97
CA SER A 68 -14.01 -0.26 18.64
C SER A 68 -12.57 -0.63 18.94
N ARG A 69 -11.74 0.40 19.09
CA ARG A 69 -10.36 0.28 19.55
C ARG A 69 -10.08 1.34 20.60
N GLU A 70 -9.37 0.98 21.64
CA GLU A 70 -9.10 1.86 22.77
C GLU A 70 -7.64 1.82 23.19
N LEU A 71 -7.18 2.94 23.73
CA LEU A 71 -5.89 3.05 24.42
C LEU A 71 -6.15 3.62 25.82
N HIS A 72 -5.99 2.80 26.85
CA HIS A 72 -6.41 3.14 28.21
C HIS A 72 -5.38 3.93 29.03
N LYS A 73 -4.09 3.88 28.66
CA LYS A 73 -3.01 4.48 29.44
C LYS A 73 -1.77 4.73 28.58
N PRO A 74 -0.87 5.62 29.02
CA PRO A 74 0.44 5.80 28.42
C PRO A 74 1.18 4.45 28.32
N LYS A 75 1.82 4.20 27.17
CA LYS A 75 2.55 2.94 26.89
C LYS A 75 1.66 1.67 26.93
N GLY A 76 0.34 1.83 26.93
CA GLY A 76 -0.60 0.73 26.78
C GLY A 76 -0.61 0.19 25.35
N ALA A 77 -1.17 -1.01 25.17
CA ALA A 77 -1.47 -1.53 23.84
C ALA A 77 -2.87 -1.06 23.38
N THR A 78 -3.02 -0.78 22.09
CA THR A 78 -4.34 -0.56 21.48
C THR A 78 -5.14 -1.86 21.57
N THR A 79 -6.39 -1.79 22.06
CA THR A 79 -7.22 -2.96 22.28
C THR A 79 -7.62 -3.66 20.97
N THR A 80 -7.90 -4.95 21.06
CA THR A 80 -8.37 -5.78 19.95
C THR A 80 -9.66 -6.55 20.30
N LYS A 81 -10.16 -6.37 21.52
CA LYS A 81 -11.28 -7.16 22.06
C LYS A 81 -12.55 -7.04 21.19
N ASP A 82 -12.88 -5.82 20.80
CA ASP A 82 -14.12 -5.52 20.08
C ASP A 82 -13.94 -5.50 18.55
N THR A 83 -12.76 -5.99 18.07
CA THR A 83 -12.46 -6.12 16.64
C THR A 83 -12.52 -7.57 16.13
N LYS A 84 -13.16 -8.47 16.89
CA LYS A 84 -13.28 -9.89 16.53
C LYS A 84 -13.79 -10.15 15.12
N PRO A 85 -14.82 -9.44 14.60
CA PRO A 85 -15.29 -9.65 13.24
C PRO A 85 -14.21 -9.38 12.17
N LEU A 86 -13.40 -8.32 12.35
CA LEU A 86 -12.30 -7.99 11.45
C LEU A 86 -11.20 -9.05 11.49
N ILE A 87 -10.86 -9.51 12.70
CA ILE A 87 -9.85 -10.55 12.90
C ILE A 87 -10.30 -11.84 12.22
N GLN A 88 -11.56 -12.24 12.43
CA GLN A 88 -12.13 -13.44 11.83
C GLN A 88 -12.11 -13.35 10.30
N TYR A 89 -12.55 -12.23 9.74
CA TYR A 89 -12.54 -11.99 8.29
C TYR A 89 -11.13 -12.10 7.70
N GLY A 90 -10.13 -11.48 8.32
CA GLY A 90 -8.74 -11.57 7.83
C GLY A 90 -8.15 -12.99 7.95
N GLN A 91 -8.50 -13.75 8.99
CA GLN A 91 -8.11 -15.15 9.14
C GLN A 91 -8.79 -16.04 8.09
N ASP A 92 -10.05 -15.78 7.75
CA ASP A 92 -10.78 -16.54 6.74
C ASP A 92 -10.23 -16.27 5.33
N ILE A 93 -9.91 -15.02 5.02
CA ILE A 93 -9.17 -14.65 3.80
C ILE A 93 -7.85 -15.43 3.73
N ARG A 94 -7.07 -15.44 4.82
CA ARG A 94 -5.81 -16.18 4.88
C ARG A 94 -6.00 -17.67 4.59
N LYS A 95 -6.99 -18.31 5.19
CA LYS A 95 -7.33 -19.72 4.94
C LYS A 95 -7.67 -19.98 3.48
N LYS A 96 -8.53 -19.13 2.89
CA LYS A 96 -8.91 -19.23 1.47
C LYS A 96 -7.70 -19.10 0.54
N VAL A 97 -6.78 -18.17 0.82
CA VAL A 97 -5.54 -18.01 0.02
C VAL A 97 -4.66 -19.26 0.12
N VAL A 98 -4.50 -19.84 1.31
CA VAL A 98 -3.73 -21.10 1.50
C VAL A 98 -4.40 -22.25 0.75
N GLN A 99 -5.72 -22.30 0.71
CA GLN A 99 -6.50 -23.29 -0.02
C GLN A 99 -6.57 -23.03 -1.55
N LYS A 100 -5.92 -21.99 -2.03
CA LYS A 100 -5.90 -21.55 -3.45
C LYS A 100 -7.30 -21.25 -4.01
N VAL A 101 -8.19 -20.74 -3.17
CA VAL A 101 -9.51 -20.26 -3.61
C VAL A 101 -9.36 -18.89 -4.26
N ASP A 102 -10.03 -18.68 -5.39
CA ASP A 102 -10.07 -17.40 -6.12
C ASP A 102 -11.03 -16.41 -5.45
N GLU A 103 -10.76 -16.09 -4.19
CA GLU A 103 -11.45 -15.05 -3.45
C GLU A 103 -10.94 -13.67 -3.86
N ILE A 104 -11.85 -12.70 -4.01
CA ILE A 104 -11.49 -11.29 -4.24
C ILE A 104 -11.08 -10.67 -2.90
N LEU A 105 -9.82 -10.29 -2.79
CA LEU A 105 -9.26 -9.65 -1.60
C LEU A 105 -9.43 -8.13 -1.68
N PRO A 106 -9.98 -7.48 -0.62
CA PRO A 106 -10.12 -6.03 -0.63
C PRO A 106 -8.77 -5.33 -0.55
N LEU A 107 -8.57 -4.30 -1.36
CA LEU A 107 -7.38 -3.44 -1.26
C LEU A 107 -7.57 -2.46 -0.10
N ILE A 108 -6.57 -2.35 0.76
CA ILE A 108 -6.49 -1.31 1.79
C ILE A 108 -5.11 -0.68 1.71
N SER A 109 -5.05 0.66 1.57
CA SER A 109 -3.79 1.38 1.53
C SER A 109 -3.91 2.77 2.15
N TYR A 110 -2.84 3.23 2.78
CA TYR A 110 -2.73 4.58 3.33
C TYR A 110 -1.47 5.28 2.83
N TYR A 111 -1.65 6.45 2.24
CA TYR A 111 -0.60 7.30 1.71
C TYR A 111 -0.63 8.65 2.42
N GLY A 112 0.21 8.82 3.44
CA GLY A 112 0.36 10.06 4.20
C GLY A 112 1.23 11.10 3.48
N THR A 113 1.28 12.31 4.03
CA THR A 113 2.15 13.40 3.53
C THR A 113 3.63 13.06 3.59
N GLY A 114 4.03 12.19 4.52
CA GLY A 114 5.41 11.71 4.65
C GLY A 114 5.95 10.96 3.42
N ARG A 115 5.08 10.50 2.49
CA ARG A 115 5.50 9.92 1.21
C ARG A 115 6.29 10.90 0.33
N LEU A 116 6.02 12.20 0.48
CA LEU A 116 6.65 13.27 -0.31
C LEU A 116 8.10 13.51 0.11
N TRP A 117 8.43 13.20 1.37
CA TRP A 117 9.72 13.53 1.99
C TRP A 117 10.48 12.29 2.48
N GLY A 118 9.97 11.10 2.20
CA GLY A 118 10.41 9.85 2.80
C GLY A 118 11.84 9.45 2.47
N LEU A 119 12.79 9.86 3.33
CA LEU A 119 14.13 9.29 3.45
C LEU A 119 14.12 8.04 4.35
N LYS A 120 13.06 7.24 4.35
CA LYS A 120 13.08 5.97 5.06
C LYS A 120 14.18 5.12 4.43
N LYS A 121 15.23 4.79 5.18
CA LYS A 121 16.16 3.72 4.78
C LYS A 121 15.34 2.45 4.68
N ILE A 122 15.04 2.05 3.45
CA ILE A 122 14.43 0.75 3.20
C ILE A 122 15.49 -0.25 3.63
N THR A 123 15.31 -0.86 4.79
CA THR A 123 16.01 -2.08 5.12
C THR A 123 15.37 -3.13 4.22
N LEU A 124 15.92 -3.30 3.03
CA LEU A 124 15.59 -4.42 2.16
C LEU A 124 15.93 -5.67 2.97
N ASN A 125 14.95 -6.18 3.68
CA ASN A 125 15.00 -7.55 4.11
C ASN A 125 14.97 -8.39 2.83
N LYS A 126 16.15 -8.73 2.31
CA LYS A 126 16.38 -9.55 1.12
C LYS A 126 15.74 -10.94 1.18
N LYS A 127 14.81 -11.17 2.09
CA LYS A 127 14.31 -12.51 2.43
C LYS A 127 12.83 -12.73 2.18
N GLN A 128 12.15 -11.98 1.32
CA GLN A 128 10.79 -12.43 0.99
C GLN A 128 10.37 -11.88 -0.38
N HIS A 129 10.76 -12.54 -1.45
CA HIS A 129 9.85 -12.73 -2.58
C HIS A 129 8.72 -13.63 -2.07
N GLU A 130 7.84 -13.07 -1.24
CA GLU A 130 6.69 -13.82 -0.77
C GLU A 130 5.75 -14.02 -1.95
N THR A 131 5.67 -15.26 -2.39
CA THR A 131 4.76 -15.71 -3.46
C THR A 131 3.29 -15.58 -3.06
N SER A 132 3.00 -15.33 -1.78
CA SER A 132 1.65 -15.19 -1.29
C SER A 132 0.96 -13.91 -1.78
N ARG A 133 -0.29 -14.03 -2.22
CA ARG A 133 -1.17 -12.90 -2.54
C ARG A 133 -1.28 -11.88 -1.40
N LEU A 134 -1.26 -12.36 -0.14
CA LEU A 134 -1.36 -11.53 1.07
C LEU A 134 -0.18 -10.56 1.24
N SER A 135 0.90 -10.74 0.48
CA SER A 135 2.02 -9.76 0.48
C SER A 135 1.59 -8.37 -0.04
N GLY A 136 0.48 -8.27 -0.76
CA GLY A 136 -0.13 -7.00 -1.13
C GLY A 136 -0.56 -6.13 0.08
N TYR A 137 -0.68 -6.72 1.27
CA TYR A 137 -0.97 -5.98 2.52
C TYR A 137 0.28 -5.49 3.26
N ILE A 138 1.49 -5.93 2.86
CA ILE A 138 2.72 -5.49 3.55
C ILE A 138 2.82 -3.97 3.48
N ASP A 139 3.03 -3.34 4.65
CA ASP A 139 3.14 -1.89 4.82
C ASP A 139 1.98 -1.06 4.22
N CYS A 140 0.81 -1.68 3.96
CA CYS A 140 -0.31 -1.00 3.32
C CYS A 140 -0.90 0.14 4.17
N LEU A 141 -0.77 0.10 5.49
CA LEU A 141 -1.22 1.15 6.41
C LEU A 141 -0.07 2.01 6.95
N ASP A 142 1.13 1.91 6.38
CA ASP A 142 2.25 2.79 6.73
C ASP A 142 2.17 4.09 5.90
N PRO A 143 1.85 5.25 6.52
CA PRO A 143 1.72 6.52 5.81
C PRO A 143 3.03 7.01 5.18
N LEU A 144 4.15 6.42 5.58
CA LEU A 144 5.48 6.70 5.03
C LEU A 144 5.85 5.78 3.86
N SER A 145 4.91 4.99 3.33
CA SER A 145 5.11 4.20 2.12
C SER A 145 5.65 5.09 1.00
N SER A 146 6.91 4.89 0.63
CA SER A 146 7.68 5.86 -0.13
C SER A 146 7.83 5.47 -1.60
N TYR A 147 8.02 6.47 -2.46
CA TYR A 147 8.44 6.34 -3.84
C TYR A 147 9.64 5.37 -4.03
N LYS A 148 10.59 5.34 -3.09
CA LYS A 148 11.72 4.39 -3.14
C LYS A 148 11.28 2.91 -3.05
N SER A 149 10.20 2.62 -2.31
CA SER A 149 9.64 1.26 -2.30
C SER A 149 9.14 0.88 -3.68
N PHE A 150 8.41 1.78 -4.34
CA PHE A 150 7.96 1.61 -5.73
C PHE A 150 9.15 1.35 -6.67
N GLU A 151 10.17 2.21 -6.64
CA GLU A 151 11.34 2.08 -7.50
C GLU A 151 12.00 0.70 -7.36
N SER A 152 12.22 0.27 -6.11
CA SER A 152 12.86 -1.01 -5.82
C SER A 152 12.06 -2.19 -6.36
N TRP A 153 10.79 -2.32 -5.99
CA TRP A 153 10.01 -3.49 -6.43
C TRP A 153 9.68 -3.47 -7.93
N TYR A 154 9.55 -2.28 -8.55
CA TYR A 154 9.35 -2.19 -9.99
C TYR A 154 10.57 -2.65 -10.77
N VAL A 155 11.76 -2.30 -10.32
CA VAL A 155 13.02 -2.80 -10.89
C VAL A 155 13.11 -4.32 -10.74
N ASP A 156 12.80 -4.87 -9.56
CA ASP A 156 12.80 -6.31 -9.32
C ASP A 156 11.85 -7.06 -10.25
N ILE A 157 10.63 -6.53 -10.46
CA ILE A 157 9.67 -7.10 -11.42
C ILE A 157 10.23 -7.08 -12.85
N CYS A 158 10.82 -5.95 -13.28
CA CYS A 158 11.37 -5.84 -14.63
C CYS A 158 12.56 -6.79 -14.85
N LEU A 159 13.40 -6.98 -13.83
CA LEU A 159 14.52 -7.92 -13.89
C LEU A 159 14.05 -9.36 -13.91
N ALA A 160 13.10 -9.74 -13.05
CA ALA A 160 12.52 -11.08 -13.05
C ALA A 160 11.80 -11.41 -14.37
N GLU A 161 11.08 -10.45 -14.96
CA GLU A 161 10.49 -10.60 -16.30
C GLU A 161 11.57 -10.88 -17.36
N LEU A 162 12.70 -10.17 -17.28
CA LEU A 162 13.80 -10.33 -18.22
C LEU A 162 14.48 -11.69 -18.06
N GLU A 163 14.72 -12.14 -16.83
CA GLU A 163 15.31 -13.44 -16.52
C GLU A 163 14.45 -14.59 -17.08
N LEU A 164 13.15 -14.58 -16.80
CA LEU A 164 12.24 -15.59 -17.35
C LEU A 164 12.19 -15.58 -18.88
N LYS A 165 12.21 -14.41 -19.51
CA LYS A 165 12.27 -14.33 -20.98
C LYS A 165 13.53 -14.96 -21.55
N ILE A 166 14.66 -14.76 -20.90
CA ILE A 166 15.94 -15.38 -21.33
C ILE A 166 15.85 -16.90 -21.20
N GLU A 167 15.39 -17.40 -20.04
CA GLU A 167 15.21 -18.85 -19.82
C GLU A 167 14.28 -19.52 -20.84
N GLU A 168 13.17 -18.88 -21.18
CA GLU A 168 12.24 -19.41 -22.16
C GLU A 168 12.83 -19.41 -23.59
N ILE A 169 13.59 -18.38 -23.95
CA ILE A 169 14.34 -18.35 -25.25
C ILE A 169 15.34 -19.48 -25.29
N GLU A 170 16.10 -19.73 -24.23
CA GLU A 170 17.07 -20.83 -24.16
C GLU A 170 16.40 -22.20 -24.28
N LYS A 171 15.17 -22.35 -23.80
CA LYS A 171 14.36 -23.57 -23.94
C LYS A 171 13.65 -23.69 -25.30
N ASN A 172 13.92 -22.77 -26.25
CA ASN A 172 13.21 -22.66 -27.55
C ASN A 172 11.68 -22.53 -27.39
N ASN A 173 11.20 -22.01 -26.28
CA ASN A 173 9.80 -21.73 -26.06
C ASN A 173 9.50 -20.31 -26.56
N LEU A 174 8.73 -20.19 -27.65
CA LEU A 174 8.42 -18.90 -28.27
C LEU A 174 7.22 -18.18 -27.64
N ASP A 175 6.49 -18.82 -26.72
CA ASP A 175 5.34 -18.20 -26.03
C ASP A 175 5.77 -17.49 -24.76
N ILE A 176 6.50 -16.39 -24.96
CA ILE A 176 7.12 -15.59 -23.87
C ILE A 176 6.14 -14.55 -23.30
N SER A 177 4.91 -14.45 -23.87
CA SER A 177 4.08 -13.25 -23.73
C SER A 177 3.30 -13.13 -22.41
N ASN A 178 3.15 -14.19 -21.60
CA ASN A 178 2.20 -14.25 -20.50
C ASN A 178 2.75 -14.77 -19.16
N ASN A 179 4.00 -14.45 -18.82
CA ASN A 179 4.44 -14.74 -17.44
C ASN A 179 3.83 -13.73 -16.43
N GLU A 180 3.80 -14.10 -15.16
CA GLU A 180 3.19 -13.28 -14.10
C GLU A 180 3.81 -11.87 -13.99
N PHE A 181 5.12 -11.72 -14.18
CA PHE A 181 5.79 -10.42 -14.12
C PHE A 181 5.42 -9.51 -15.28
N THR A 182 5.24 -10.09 -16.49
CA THR A 182 4.74 -9.34 -17.64
C THR A 182 3.32 -8.81 -17.38
N VAL A 183 2.44 -9.64 -16.81
CA VAL A 183 1.07 -9.24 -16.46
C VAL A 183 1.08 -8.10 -15.43
N ILE A 184 1.85 -8.25 -14.35
CA ILE A 184 1.99 -7.23 -13.32
C ILE A 184 2.50 -5.92 -13.93
N ARG A 185 3.62 -5.95 -14.65
CA ARG A 185 4.22 -4.77 -15.27
C ARG A 185 3.27 -4.06 -16.23
N LYS A 186 2.60 -4.81 -17.11
CA LYS A 186 1.62 -4.25 -18.05
C LYS A 186 0.44 -3.60 -17.33
N SER A 187 -0.09 -4.24 -16.29
CA SER A 187 -1.21 -3.69 -15.51
C SER A 187 -0.83 -2.39 -14.83
N ILE A 188 0.38 -2.30 -14.28
CA ILE A 188 0.91 -1.09 -13.66
C ILE A 188 1.08 0.01 -14.72
N GLN A 189 1.70 -0.31 -15.86
CA GLN A 189 1.90 0.64 -16.95
C GLN A 189 0.56 1.18 -17.47
N GLN A 190 -0.44 0.32 -17.66
CA GLN A 190 -1.78 0.75 -18.07
C GLN A 190 -2.44 1.66 -17.03
N ALA A 191 -2.32 1.38 -15.75
CA ALA A 191 -2.87 2.23 -14.68
C ALA A 191 -2.18 3.60 -14.65
N VAL A 192 -0.84 3.63 -14.75
CA VAL A 192 -0.07 4.86 -14.81
C VAL A 192 -0.45 5.67 -16.05
N ASN A 193 -0.48 5.07 -17.24
CA ASN A 193 -0.87 5.76 -18.46
C ASN A 193 -2.29 6.33 -18.36
N HIS A 194 -3.23 5.56 -17.83
CA HIS A 194 -4.62 6.02 -17.72
C HIS A 194 -4.81 7.26 -16.84
N ILE A 195 -4.03 7.37 -15.76
CA ILE A 195 -4.20 8.45 -14.77
C ILE A 195 -3.17 9.56 -14.98
N VAL A 196 -1.88 9.22 -15.16
CA VAL A 196 -0.79 10.18 -15.17
C VAL A 196 -0.70 10.89 -16.53
N GLU A 197 -0.82 10.15 -17.65
CA GLU A 197 -0.74 10.72 -18.99
C GLU A 197 -1.80 11.80 -19.20
N LYS A 198 -3.05 11.50 -18.82
CA LYS A 198 -4.17 12.44 -18.95
C LYS A 198 -3.94 13.78 -18.24
N ASN A 199 -3.23 13.76 -17.12
CA ASN A 199 -3.04 14.94 -16.27
C ASN A 199 -1.70 15.65 -16.49
N THR A 200 -0.70 14.93 -17.01
CA THR A 200 0.68 15.45 -17.07
C THR A 200 1.36 15.25 -18.42
N GLY A 201 0.79 14.43 -19.31
CA GLY A 201 1.43 14.04 -20.58
C GLY A 201 2.56 13.00 -20.43
N TRP A 202 2.89 12.55 -19.21
CA TRP A 202 3.89 11.52 -18.98
C TRP A 202 3.26 10.14 -19.00
N LYS A 203 3.88 9.19 -19.72
CA LYS A 203 3.40 7.83 -19.94
C LYS A 203 4.57 6.84 -20.04
N ASP A 204 4.25 5.57 -20.23
CA ASP A 204 5.16 4.48 -20.60
C ASP A 204 6.40 4.39 -19.70
N ILE A 205 6.17 4.18 -18.39
CA ILE A 205 7.28 3.93 -17.47
C ILE A 205 8.00 2.63 -17.83
N VAL A 206 9.31 2.69 -18.01
CA VAL A 206 10.17 1.56 -18.39
C VAL A 206 11.46 1.58 -17.59
N TYR A 207 11.90 0.43 -17.11
CA TYR A 207 13.24 0.29 -16.53
C TYR A 207 14.30 0.09 -17.62
N LYS A 208 15.30 0.95 -17.65
CA LYS A 208 16.45 0.86 -18.55
C LYS A 208 17.65 0.29 -17.82
N LYS A 209 17.92 -1.01 -18.01
CA LYS A 209 19.01 -1.72 -17.31
C LYS A 209 20.38 -1.06 -17.52
N ARG A 210 20.70 -0.58 -18.73
CA ARG A 210 22.00 0.07 -19.02
C ARG A 210 22.19 1.39 -18.27
N ALA A 211 21.12 2.12 -18.00
CA ALA A 211 21.14 3.38 -17.29
C ALA A 211 20.78 3.20 -15.79
N GLU A 212 20.44 1.98 -15.37
CA GLU A 212 20.02 1.62 -14.01
C GLU A 212 18.92 2.57 -13.46
N THR A 213 17.99 2.99 -14.32
CA THR A 213 16.95 3.96 -13.95
C THR A 213 15.62 3.64 -14.61
N ILE A 214 14.54 4.06 -13.96
CA ILE A 214 13.21 4.07 -14.54
C ILE A 214 13.04 5.38 -15.29
N VAL A 215 12.56 5.30 -16.52
CA VAL A 215 12.25 6.46 -17.38
C VAL A 215 10.76 6.52 -17.66
N ALA A 216 10.26 7.71 -17.96
CA ALA A 216 8.93 7.95 -18.50
C ALA A 216 9.06 8.71 -19.84
N GLN A 217 8.08 8.54 -20.70
CA GLN A 217 8.04 9.21 -22.01
C GLN A 217 7.03 10.35 -22.01
N ASN A 218 7.36 11.41 -22.75
CA ASN A 218 6.47 12.53 -23.00
C ASN A 218 6.65 12.98 -24.45
N GLU A 219 5.58 13.36 -25.13
CA GLU A 219 5.63 13.71 -26.56
C GLU A 219 6.44 15.00 -26.82
N THR A 220 6.44 15.93 -25.88
CA THR A 220 7.15 17.21 -26.01
C THR A 220 8.59 17.13 -25.50
N PHE A 221 8.80 16.46 -24.36
CA PHE A 221 10.10 16.44 -23.66
C PHE A 221 10.94 15.20 -23.93
N GLY A 222 10.38 14.21 -24.68
CA GLY A 222 11.05 12.95 -24.92
C GLY A 222 11.09 12.04 -23.70
N GLU A 223 12.16 11.27 -23.56
CA GLU A 223 12.36 10.32 -22.47
C GLU A 223 13.19 10.99 -21.35
N LEU A 224 12.66 11.01 -20.13
CA LEU A 224 13.35 11.49 -18.94
C LEU A 224 13.33 10.43 -17.83
N SER A 225 14.39 10.40 -17.03
CA SER A 225 14.38 9.57 -15.81
C SER A 225 13.37 10.11 -14.80
N LEU A 226 12.77 9.24 -13.98
CA LEU A 226 11.83 9.69 -12.96
C LEU A 226 12.46 10.70 -11.99
N MET A 227 13.77 10.65 -11.79
CA MET A 227 14.51 11.60 -10.95
C MET A 227 14.59 13.00 -11.54
N GLN A 228 14.41 13.15 -12.85
CA GLN A 228 14.38 14.43 -13.56
C GLN A 228 12.99 15.06 -13.62
N LEU A 229 11.96 14.29 -13.25
CA LEU A 229 10.59 14.79 -13.16
C LEU A 229 10.39 15.61 -11.88
N SER A 230 9.38 16.49 -11.90
CA SER A 230 8.97 17.19 -10.68
C SER A 230 8.52 16.21 -9.61
N ASP A 231 8.67 16.58 -8.33
CA ASP A 231 8.26 15.75 -7.19
C ASP A 231 6.78 15.35 -7.27
N GLY A 232 5.91 16.26 -7.72
CA GLY A 232 4.48 15.97 -7.89
C GLY A 232 4.20 14.87 -8.90
N ILE A 233 4.82 14.92 -10.08
CA ILE A 233 4.66 13.89 -11.12
C ILE A 233 5.23 12.56 -10.65
N ARG A 234 6.42 12.57 -10.07
CA ARG A 234 7.08 11.38 -9.54
C ARG A 234 6.25 10.70 -8.46
N ASN A 235 5.70 11.48 -7.53
CA ASN A 235 4.84 10.96 -6.47
C ASN A 235 3.50 10.43 -7.01
N MET A 236 2.92 11.08 -8.02
CA MET A 236 1.71 10.59 -8.68
C MET A 236 1.96 9.24 -9.36
N ILE A 237 3.07 9.09 -10.09
CA ILE A 237 3.48 7.82 -10.71
C ILE A 237 3.64 6.75 -9.63
N GLY A 238 4.39 7.02 -8.56
CA GLY A 238 4.62 6.08 -7.47
C GLY A 238 3.33 5.66 -6.78
N LEU A 239 2.42 6.59 -6.49
CA LEU A 239 1.13 6.33 -5.89
C LEU A 239 0.27 5.41 -6.74
N VAL A 240 0.07 5.78 -8.02
CA VAL A 240 -0.77 5.00 -8.95
C VAL A 240 -0.19 3.61 -9.19
N ALA A 241 1.14 3.54 -9.35
CA ALA A 241 1.83 2.28 -9.55
C ALA A 241 1.73 1.34 -8.33
N ASP A 242 1.87 1.85 -7.11
CA ASP A 242 1.74 1.05 -5.88
C ASP A 242 0.31 0.53 -5.70
N ILE A 243 -0.70 1.35 -5.94
CA ILE A 243 -2.11 0.92 -5.90
C ILE A 243 -2.34 -0.20 -6.92
N ALA A 244 -1.87 -0.03 -8.16
CA ALA A 244 -2.02 -1.02 -9.21
C ALA A 244 -1.28 -2.32 -8.87
N TYR A 245 -0.04 -2.24 -8.37
CA TYR A 245 0.73 -3.39 -7.91
C TYR A 245 -0.01 -4.17 -6.83
N ARG A 246 -0.48 -3.51 -5.78
CA ARG A 246 -1.22 -4.15 -4.69
C ARG A 246 -2.49 -4.82 -5.20
N ALA A 247 -3.25 -4.17 -6.09
CA ALA A 247 -4.44 -4.75 -6.69
C ALA A 247 -4.14 -6.05 -7.45
N VAL A 248 -3.10 -6.05 -8.30
CA VAL A 248 -2.68 -7.26 -9.05
C VAL A 248 -2.14 -8.33 -8.11
N LYS A 249 -1.34 -7.94 -7.10
CA LYS A 249 -0.78 -8.89 -6.14
C LYS A 249 -1.84 -9.57 -5.29
N LEU A 250 -2.86 -8.83 -4.86
CA LEU A 250 -3.99 -9.36 -4.09
C LEU A 250 -4.91 -10.22 -4.96
N ASN A 251 -5.16 -9.82 -6.21
CA ASN A 251 -6.15 -10.45 -7.09
C ASN A 251 -5.58 -10.76 -8.48
N PRO A 252 -4.56 -11.63 -8.58
CA PRO A 252 -3.91 -11.94 -9.87
C PRO A 252 -4.83 -12.67 -10.86
N HIS A 253 -5.94 -13.24 -10.39
CA HIS A 253 -6.93 -13.95 -11.19
C HIS A 253 -7.92 -13.01 -11.92
N LEU A 254 -7.94 -11.71 -11.55
CA LEU A 254 -8.77 -10.72 -12.22
C LEU A 254 -8.10 -10.23 -13.51
N GLU A 255 -8.86 -10.18 -14.61
CA GLU A 255 -8.36 -9.71 -15.91
C GLU A 255 -7.82 -8.27 -15.85
N ASN A 256 -8.48 -7.41 -15.08
CA ASN A 256 -8.07 -6.03 -14.85
C ASN A 256 -8.13 -5.70 -13.36
N ALA A 257 -7.23 -6.30 -12.58
CA ALA A 257 -7.21 -6.17 -11.13
C ALA A 257 -7.23 -4.70 -10.65
N PRO A 258 -6.48 -3.74 -11.23
CA PRO A 258 -6.52 -2.34 -10.78
C PRO A 258 -7.91 -1.68 -10.87
N LYS A 259 -8.76 -2.13 -11.81
CA LYS A 259 -10.12 -1.60 -11.97
C LYS A 259 -11.19 -2.41 -11.23
N GLN A 260 -10.94 -3.68 -10.98
CA GLN A 260 -11.93 -4.62 -10.44
C GLN A 260 -11.75 -4.91 -8.96
N THR A 261 -10.59 -4.59 -8.38
CA THR A 261 -10.34 -4.82 -6.96
C THR A 261 -11.10 -3.79 -6.11
N PRO A 262 -12.05 -4.22 -5.28
CA PRO A 262 -12.71 -3.32 -4.33
C PRO A 262 -11.75 -2.93 -3.21
N GLY A 263 -11.94 -1.75 -2.62
CA GLY A 263 -11.07 -1.39 -1.50
C GLY A 263 -11.23 0.04 -1.01
N ILE A 264 -10.36 0.38 -0.06
CA ILE A 264 -10.28 1.69 0.57
C ILE A 264 -8.85 2.20 0.39
N VAL A 265 -8.73 3.35 -0.27
CA VAL A 265 -7.45 4.05 -0.43
C VAL A 265 -7.54 5.38 0.30
N LEU A 266 -6.70 5.54 1.31
CA LEU A 266 -6.59 6.75 2.10
C LEU A 266 -5.43 7.58 1.55
N ILE A 267 -5.69 8.82 1.14
CA ILE A 267 -4.67 9.71 0.58
C ILE A 267 -4.73 11.03 1.33
N ASP A 268 -3.62 11.41 1.95
CA ASP A 268 -3.46 12.69 2.60
C ASP A 268 -2.71 13.64 1.65
N GLU A 269 -3.30 14.78 1.35
CA GLU A 269 -2.83 15.79 0.38
C GLU A 269 -2.59 15.19 -1.03
N VAL A 270 -3.52 15.44 -1.92
CA VAL A 270 -3.44 15.06 -3.35
C VAL A 270 -2.91 16.23 -4.17
#